data_9d9ee948d7f3b544043946da0b8cc4d0
#
_entry.id   9d9ee948d7f3b544043946da0b8cc4d0
#
_cell.length_a   1.000
_cell.length_b   1.000
_cell.length_c   1.000
_cell.angle_alpha   90.00
_cell.angle_beta   90.00
_cell.angle_gamma   90.00
#
_symmetry.space_group_name_H-M   'P 1'
#
loop_
_entity.id
_entity.type
_entity.pdbx_description
1 polymer ?
#
loop_
_entity_poly.entity_id
_entity_poly.type
_entity_poly.pdbx_seq_one_letter_code
_entity_poly.pdbx_strand_id
1 'polypeptide(L)'
;MILSEFIYGGMDGVITTVAIIAGILGAEIAPKYALVLGLASLLADGFSMGISRYTSLIDVSKAKVTPFMSGLATFVSFVLIGGIPLMPFFFLSFYDETWIKRAMIWSSALALLMIGAVKGMHTKKYLKSISEIMVIGLAGVMISYHTAKYVKGHLIHGI
;
A
#
# COMPACT_ATOMS: atom_id res chain seq x y z
N MET A 1 12.92 -9.59 -14.30
CA MET A 1 12.14 -8.40 -14.74
C MET A 1 10.71 -8.43 -14.24
N ILE A 2 9.88 -9.43 -14.53
CA ILE A 2 8.49 -9.48 -13.98
C ILE A 2 8.49 -9.45 -12.44
N LEU A 3 9.41 -10.14 -11.79
CA LEU A 3 9.54 -10.13 -10.33
C LEU A 3 9.87 -8.72 -9.78
N SER A 4 10.66 -7.93 -10.48
CA SER A 4 10.95 -6.54 -10.07
C SER A 4 9.71 -5.65 -10.18
N GLU A 5 8.89 -5.83 -11.22
CA GLU A 5 7.61 -5.13 -11.36
C GLU A 5 6.64 -5.53 -10.23
N PHE A 6 6.62 -6.82 -9.92
CA PHE A 6 5.79 -7.35 -8.83
C PHE A 6 6.20 -6.80 -7.46
N ILE A 7 7.51 -6.74 -7.17
CA ILE A 7 8.02 -6.14 -5.93
C ILE A 7 7.69 -4.65 -5.88
N TYR A 8 7.91 -3.93 -6.98
CA TYR A 8 7.67 -2.49 -7.06
C TYR A 8 6.20 -2.14 -6.85
N GLY A 9 5.30 -2.76 -7.62
CA GLY A 9 3.86 -2.54 -7.50
C GLY A 9 3.34 -2.95 -6.12
N GLY A 10 3.74 -4.11 -5.61
CA GLY A 10 3.31 -4.59 -4.30
C GLY A 10 3.80 -3.70 -3.14
N MET A 11 5.04 -3.21 -3.21
CA MET A 11 5.60 -2.29 -2.22
C MET A 11 4.80 -1.00 -2.16
N ASP A 12 4.55 -0.39 -3.31
CA ASP A 12 3.82 0.87 -3.38
C ASP A 12 2.36 0.69 -2.95
N GLY A 13 1.71 -0.39 -3.37
CA GLY A 13 0.35 -0.72 -2.94
C GLY A 13 0.22 -0.88 -1.42
N VAL A 14 1.16 -1.58 -0.76
CA VAL A 14 1.15 -1.71 0.71
C VAL A 14 1.35 -0.35 1.38
N ILE A 15 2.33 0.43 0.95
CA ILE A 15 2.62 1.75 1.54
C ILE A 15 1.42 2.68 1.39
N THR A 16 0.79 2.71 0.21
CA THR A 16 -0.42 3.51 -0.06
C THR A 16 -1.57 3.11 0.87
N THR A 17 -1.86 1.82 0.97
CA THR A 17 -2.96 1.35 1.82
C THR A 17 -2.69 1.60 3.30
N VAL A 18 -1.47 1.38 3.76
CA VAL A 18 -1.05 1.65 5.14
C VAL A 18 -1.16 3.15 5.46
N ALA A 19 -0.80 4.03 4.51
CA ALA A 19 -0.96 5.47 4.64
C ALA A 19 -2.45 5.89 4.72
N ILE A 20 -3.33 5.29 3.92
CA ILE A 20 -4.78 5.53 4.00
C ILE A 20 -5.32 5.12 5.37
N ILE A 21 -4.96 3.93 5.86
CA ILE A 21 -5.34 3.46 7.20
C ILE A 21 -4.86 4.43 8.27
N ALA A 22 -3.61 4.86 8.22
CA ALA A 22 -3.04 5.82 9.15
C ALA A 22 -3.76 7.17 9.11
N GLY A 23 -4.12 7.66 7.92
CA GLY A 23 -4.90 8.88 7.73
C GLY A 23 -6.29 8.78 8.37
N ILE A 24 -6.99 7.69 8.14
CA ILE A 24 -8.31 7.39 8.74
C ILE A 24 -8.22 7.37 10.27
N LEU A 25 -7.20 6.72 10.83
CA LEU A 25 -6.97 6.68 12.27
C LEU A 25 -6.59 8.06 12.83
N GLY A 26 -5.76 8.82 12.12
CA GLY A 26 -5.36 10.18 12.51
C GLY A 26 -6.51 11.18 12.51
N ALA A 27 -7.43 11.07 11.55
CA ALA A 27 -8.65 11.86 11.47
C ALA A 27 -9.77 11.35 12.42
N GLU A 28 -9.55 10.21 13.13
CA GLU A 28 -10.56 9.56 13.98
C GLU A 28 -11.87 9.25 13.24
N ILE A 29 -11.75 8.91 11.95
CA ILE A 29 -12.87 8.49 11.11
C ILE A 29 -13.10 6.99 11.32
N ALA A 30 -14.36 6.55 11.20
CA ALA A 30 -14.71 5.15 11.40
C ALA A 30 -13.90 4.22 10.47
N PRO A 31 -13.31 3.11 10.96
CA PRO A 31 -12.42 2.24 10.20
C PRO A 31 -13.03 1.67 8.91
N LYS A 32 -14.36 1.53 8.84
CA LYS A 32 -15.06 1.08 7.63
C LYS A 32 -14.75 1.92 6.38
N TYR A 33 -14.43 3.19 6.56
CA TYR A 33 -14.05 4.07 5.44
C TYR A 33 -12.65 3.73 4.89
N ALA A 34 -11.79 3.08 5.68
CA ALA A 34 -10.53 2.59 5.16
C ALA A 34 -10.72 1.48 4.10
N LEU A 35 -11.76 0.64 4.25
CA LEU A 35 -12.09 -0.36 3.24
C LEU A 35 -12.53 0.32 1.93
N VAL A 36 -13.46 1.28 2.00
CA VAL A 36 -13.98 1.95 0.80
C VAL A 36 -12.88 2.75 0.10
N LEU A 37 -12.19 3.62 0.84
CA LEU A 37 -11.12 4.46 0.28
C LEU A 37 -9.91 3.64 -0.14
N GLY A 38 -9.55 2.63 0.65
CA GLY A 38 -8.43 1.73 0.34
C GLY A 38 -8.67 0.93 -0.93
N LEU A 39 -9.86 0.32 -1.12
CA LEU A 39 -10.17 -0.41 -2.35
C LEU A 39 -10.26 0.52 -3.56
N ALA A 40 -10.88 1.70 -3.42
CA ALA A 40 -10.97 2.67 -4.50
C ALA A 40 -9.57 3.14 -4.93
N SER A 41 -8.69 3.47 -3.97
CA SER A 41 -7.31 3.85 -4.25
C SER A 41 -6.52 2.70 -4.86
N LEU A 42 -6.62 1.48 -4.32
CA LEU A 42 -5.93 0.30 -4.88
C LEU A 42 -6.25 0.08 -6.36
N LEU A 43 -7.50 0.24 -6.74
CA LEU A 43 -7.90 0.04 -8.14
C LEU A 43 -7.47 1.22 -9.02
N ALA A 44 -7.69 2.46 -8.57
CA ALA A 44 -7.37 3.66 -9.36
C ALA A 44 -5.85 3.87 -9.50
N ASP A 45 -5.12 3.81 -8.39
CA ASP A 45 -3.67 4.05 -8.36
C ASP A 45 -2.92 2.87 -9.00
N GLY A 46 -3.38 1.64 -8.71
CA GLY A 46 -2.84 0.44 -9.35
C GLY A 46 -3.01 0.47 -10.87
N PHE A 47 -4.19 0.88 -11.36
CA PHE A 47 -4.43 1.06 -12.79
C PHE A 47 -3.49 2.13 -13.38
N SER A 48 -3.40 3.29 -12.72
CA SER A 48 -2.51 4.38 -13.13
C SER A 48 -1.05 3.94 -13.20
N MET A 49 -0.57 3.22 -12.17
CA MET A 49 0.78 2.65 -12.17
C MET A 49 0.99 1.62 -13.28
N GLY A 50 0.03 0.73 -13.50
CA GLY A 50 0.09 -0.27 -14.56
C GLY A 50 0.20 0.37 -15.95
N ILE A 51 -0.63 1.40 -16.23
CA ILE A 51 -0.56 2.16 -17.47
C ILE A 51 0.75 2.94 -17.59
N SER A 52 1.18 3.61 -16.52
CA SER A 52 2.45 4.34 -16.51
C SER A 52 3.64 3.41 -16.82
N ARG A 53 3.61 2.19 -16.24
CA ARG A 53 4.65 1.19 -16.53
C ARG A 53 4.58 0.69 -17.99
N TYR A 54 3.39 0.41 -18.48
CA TYR A 54 3.18 0.03 -19.87
C TYR A 54 3.72 1.11 -20.82
N THR A 55 3.31 2.36 -20.67
CA THR A 55 3.73 3.47 -21.53
C THR A 55 5.23 3.75 -21.45
N SER A 56 5.83 3.63 -20.26
CA SER A 56 7.29 3.83 -20.09
C SER A 56 8.14 2.82 -20.84
N LEU A 57 7.57 1.69 -21.27
CA LEU A 57 8.29 0.61 -21.97
C LEU A 57 7.97 0.53 -23.48
N ILE A 58 6.92 1.20 -23.96
CA ILE A 58 6.53 1.14 -25.37
C ILE A 58 7.69 1.57 -26.27
N ASP A 59 8.39 2.63 -25.93
CA ASP A 59 9.45 3.23 -26.76
C ASP A 59 10.83 2.61 -26.51
N VAL A 60 10.92 1.62 -25.60
CA VAL A 60 12.18 0.93 -25.28
C VAL A 60 12.37 -0.28 -26.20
N SER A 61 13.04 -0.10 -27.31
CA SER A 61 13.25 -1.11 -28.36
C SER A 61 13.95 -2.41 -27.92
N LYS A 62 14.48 -2.51 -26.68
CA LYS A 62 15.16 -3.69 -26.12
C LYS A 62 14.57 -4.17 -24.81
N ALA A 63 13.28 -3.93 -24.57
CA ALA A 63 12.62 -4.43 -23.37
C ALA A 63 12.61 -5.97 -23.36
N LYS A 64 13.15 -6.57 -22.30
CA LYS A 64 13.22 -8.05 -22.12
C LYS A 64 11.86 -8.69 -21.80
N VAL A 65 10.84 -7.88 -21.51
CA VAL A 65 9.46 -8.28 -21.23
C VAL A 65 8.55 -7.38 -22.03
N THR A 66 7.42 -7.91 -22.49
CA THR A 66 6.45 -7.09 -23.21
C THR A 66 5.92 -5.96 -22.33
N PRO A 67 5.76 -4.74 -22.84
CA PRO A 67 5.24 -3.61 -22.05
C PRO A 67 3.93 -3.94 -21.33
N PHE A 68 3.02 -4.63 -22.01
CA PHE A 68 1.74 -5.06 -21.47
C PHE A 68 1.89 -5.95 -20.23
N MET A 69 2.77 -6.96 -20.27
CA MET A 69 2.99 -7.87 -19.13
C MET A 69 3.64 -7.16 -17.95
N SER A 70 4.52 -6.19 -18.20
CA SER A 70 5.10 -5.38 -17.13
C SER A 70 4.05 -4.50 -16.44
N GLY A 71 3.21 -3.81 -17.22
CA GLY A 71 2.12 -3.00 -16.69
C GLY A 71 1.09 -3.83 -15.92
N LEU A 72 0.70 -4.98 -16.49
CA LEU A 72 -0.24 -5.90 -15.82
C LEU A 72 0.33 -6.47 -14.52
N ALA A 73 1.60 -6.89 -14.51
CA ALA A 73 2.25 -7.38 -13.29
C ALA A 73 2.31 -6.30 -12.20
N THR A 74 2.60 -5.04 -12.56
CA THR A 74 2.59 -3.90 -11.65
C THR A 74 1.19 -3.68 -11.07
N PHE A 75 0.16 -3.63 -11.90
CA PHE A 75 -1.23 -3.46 -11.48
C PHE A 75 -1.68 -4.57 -10.54
N VAL A 76 -1.51 -5.82 -10.97
CA VAL A 76 -1.96 -6.99 -10.20
C VAL A 76 -1.25 -7.06 -8.84
N SER A 77 0.05 -6.84 -8.80
CA SER A 77 0.80 -6.86 -7.53
C SER A 77 0.41 -5.71 -6.61
N PHE A 78 0.19 -4.51 -7.16
CA PHE A 78 -0.29 -3.36 -6.40
C PHE A 78 -1.61 -3.68 -5.70
N VAL A 79 -2.59 -4.23 -6.44
CA VAL A 79 -3.92 -4.54 -5.90
C VAL A 79 -3.87 -5.71 -4.91
N LEU A 80 -3.22 -6.83 -5.28
CA LEU A 80 -3.23 -8.03 -4.45
C LEU A 80 -2.43 -7.87 -3.16
N ILE A 81 -1.21 -7.36 -3.25
CA ILE A 81 -0.34 -7.20 -2.08
C ILE A 81 -0.75 -5.97 -1.28
N GLY A 82 -1.09 -4.87 -1.95
CA GLY A 82 -1.61 -3.67 -1.32
C GLY A 82 -2.95 -3.88 -0.61
N GLY A 83 -3.72 -4.90 -1.01
CA GLY A 83 -4.97 -5.29 -0.34
C GLY A 83 -4.80 -5.99 1.01
N ILE A 84 -3.61 -6.54 1.31
CA ILE A 84 -3.37 -7.30 2.54
C ILE A 84 -3.73 -6.52 3.82
N PRO A 85 -3.36 -5.23 3.99
CA PRO A 85 -3.74 -4.45 5.16
C PRO A 85 -5.26 -4.29 5.35
N LEU A 86 -6.07 -4.44 4.28
CA LEU A 86 -7.53 -4.35 4.34
C LEU A 86 -8.21 -5.69 4.65
N MET A 87 -7.48 -6.80 4.59
CA MET A 87 -8.04 -8.13 4.84
C MET A 87 -8.80 -8.26 6.17
N PRO A 88 -8.40 -7.64 7.29
CA PRO A 88 -9.16 -7.71 8.52
C PRO A 88 -10.63 -7.31 8.39
N PHE A 89 -10.99 -6.40 7.48
CA PHE A 89 -12.38 -6.02 7.28
C PHE A 89 -13.26 -7.16 6.77
N PHE A 90 -12.71 -8.02 5.94
CA PHE A 90 -13.48 -9.13 5.37
C PHE A 90 -13.76 -10.24 6.39
N PHE A 91 -12.87 -10.39 7.39
CA PHE A 91 -12.97 -11.46 8.38
C PHE A 91 -13.47 -10.98 9.75
N LEU A 92 -13.31 -9.70 10.07
CA LEU A 92 -13.58 -9.15 11.39
C LEU A 92 -14.72 -8.13 11.40
N SER A 93 -15.50 -8.03 10.33
CA SER A 93 -16.60 -7.04 10.21
C SER A 93 -17.67 -7.15 11.30
N PHE A 94 -17.77 -8.30 11.99
CA PHE A 94 -18.71 -8.56 13.09
C PHE A 94 -18.14 -8.24 14.48
N TYR A 95 -16.86 -7.84 14.57
CA TYR A 95 -16.20 -7.53 15.83
C TYR A 95 -16.22 -6.03 16.11
N ASP A 96 -15.92 -5.69 17.38
CA ASP A 96 -15.82 -4.30 17.81
C ASP A 96 -14.78 -3.52 17.00
N GLU A 97 -15.03 -2.23 16.83
CA GLU A 97 -14.18 -1.28 16.11
C GLU A 97 -12.73 -1.28 16.62
N THR A 98 -12.53 -1.50 17.91
CA THR A 98 -11.21 -1.58 18.54
C THR A 98 -10.40 -2.77 18.02
N TRP A 99 -11.05 -3.93 17.86
CA TRP A 99 -10.41 -5.12 17.32
C TRP A 99 -10.04 -4.94 15.84
N ILE A 100 -10.92 -4.33 15.06
CA ILE A 100 -10.67 -4.01 13.65
C ILE A 100 -9.45 -3.09 13.52
N LYS A 101 -9.38 -2.01 14.31
CA LYS A 101 -8.23 -1.07 14.32
C LYS A 101 -6.91 -1.79 14.64
N ARG A 102 -6.90 -2.64 15.67
CA ARG A 102 -5.70 -3.42 16.03
C ARG A 102 -5.30 -4.39 14.92
N ALA A 103 -6.25 -5.11 14.36
CA ALA A 103 -5.99 -6.06 13.28
C ALA A 103 -5.45 -5.35 12.03
N MET A 104 -5.93 -4.16 11.69
CA MET A 104 -5.42 -3.34 10.59
C MET A 104 -3.95 -2.93 10.82
N ILE A 105 -3.60 -2.54 12.04
CA ILE A 105 -2.21 -2.19 12.37
C ILE A 105 -1.31 -3.43 12.22
N TRP A 106 -1.72 -4.57 12.74
CA TRP A 106 -0.93 -5.81 12.65
C TRP A 106 -0.82 -6.33 11.22
N SER A 107 -1.91 -6.31 10.44
CA SER A 107 -1.88 -6.71 9.02
C SER A 107 -1.00 -5.78 8.18
N SER A 108 -1.01 -4.47 8.49
CA SER A 108 -0.13 -3.49 7.86
C SER A 108 1.35 -3.77 8.15
N ALA A 109 1.70 -4.02 9.41
CA ALA A 109 3.05 -4.37 9.80
C ALA A 109 3.50 -5.68 9.12
N LEU A 110 2.62 -6.70 9.10
CA LEU A 110 2.90 -7.96 8.43
C LEU A 110 3.11 -7.78 6.93
N ALA A 111 2.27 -6.99 6.26
CA ALA A 111 2.41 -6.72 4.83
C ALA A 111 3.74 -6.03 4.48
N LEU A 112 4.16 -5.03 5.30
CA LEU A 112 5.45 -4.38 5.13
C LEU A 112 6.63 -5.34 5.35
N LEU A 113 6.54 -6.21 6.34
CA LEU A 113 7.55 -7.25 6.59
C LEU A 113 7.62 -8.24 5.43
N MET A 114 6.49 -8.71 4.93
CA MET A 114 6.42 -9.65 3.81
C MET A 114 7.05 -9.08 2.55
N ILE A 115 6.68 -7.87 2.15
CA ILE A 115 7.25 -7.25 0.94
C ILE A 115 8.73 -6.91 1.13
N GLY A 116 9.15 -6.51 2.34
CA GLY A 116 10.55 -6.33 2.69
C GLY A 116 11.37 -7.63 2.58
N ALA A 117 10.80 -8.76 3.02
CA ALA A 117 11.41 -10.07 2.88
C ALA A 117 11.53 -10.50 1.41
N VAL A 118 10.47 -10.34 0.62
CA VAL A 118 10.48 -10.63 -0.84
C VAL A 118 11.54 -9.79 -1.56
N LYS A 119 11.62 -8.49 -1.26
CA LYS A 119 12.70 -7.62 -1.77
C LYS A 119 14.07 -8.12 -1.32
N GLY A 120 14.19 -8.55 -0.06
CA GLY A 120 15.41 -9.10 0.52
C GLY A 120 15.88 -10.38 -0.19
N MET A 121 14.95 -11.27 -0.55
CA MET A 121 15.24 -12.47 -1.35
C MET A 121 15.82 -12.10 -2.72
N HIS A 122 15.24 -11.12 -3.38
CA HIS A 122 15.69 -10.66 -4.69
C HIS A 122 17.05 -9.96 -4.65
N THR A 123 17.29 -9.14 -3.63
CA THR A 123 18.53 -8.35 -3.48
C THR A 123 19.65 -9.08 -2.74
N LYS A 124 19.38 -10.25 -2.15
CA LYS A 124 20.26 -11.01 -1.25
C LYS A 124 20.70 -10.20 -0.01
N LYS A 125 19.92 -9.19 0.39
CA LYS A 125 20.21 -8.30 1.53
C LYS A 125 18.98 -8.17 2.43
N TYR A 126 18.61 -9.27 3.10
CA TYR A 126 17.35 -9.37 3.86
C TYR A 126 17.16 -8.26 4.89
N LEU A 127 18.06 -8.16 5.86
CA LEU A 127 17.92 -7.18 6.95
C LEU A 127 17.87 -5.75 6.43
N LYS A 128 18.70 -5.42 5.45
CA LYS A 128 18.70 -4.08 4.84
C LYS A 128 17.40 -3.80 4.11
N SER A 129 16.88 -4.75 3.34
CA SER A 129 15.64 -4.56 2.58
C SER A 129 14.42 -4.46 3.51
N ILE A 130 14.35 -5.27 4.56
CA ILE A 130 13.28 -5.20 5.55
C ILE A 130 13.33 -3.87 6.29
N SER A 131 14.50 -3.45 6.81
CA SER A 131 14.63 -2.19 7.52
C SER A 131 14.29 -0.98 6.64
N GLU A 132 14.72 -0.99 5.39
CA GLU A 132 14.40 0.06 4.41
C GLU A 132 12.88 0.19 4.19
N ILE A 133 12.18 -0.93 3.94
CA ILE A 133 10.73 -0.92 3.74
C ILE A 133 9.99 -0.50 5.02
N MET A 134 10.43 -0.98 6.17
CA MET A 134 9.84 -0.59 7.46
C MET A 134 10.01 0.92 7.73
N VAL A 135 11.18 1.49 7.46
CA VAL A 135 11.43 2.93 7.63
C VAL A 135 10.56 3.74 6.67
N ILE A 136 10.49 3.35 5.40
CA ILE A 136 9.65 4.04 4.40
C ILE A 136 8.16 3.94 4.78
N GLY A 137 7.70 2.75 5.15
CA GLY A 137 6.31 2.54 5.59
C GLY A 137 5.98 3.36 6.85
N LEU A 138 6.88 3.38 7.84
CA LEU A 138 6.70 4.18 9.05
C LEU A 138 6.67 5.69 8.74
N ALA A 139 7.53 6.16 7.85
CA ALA A 139 7.50 7.56 7.40
C ALA A 139 6.16 7.90 6.73
N GLY A 140 5.63 7.04 5.85
CA GLY A 140 4.31 7.20 5.24
C GLY A 140 3.18 7.24 6.28
N VAL A 141 3.21 6.34 7.28
CA VAL A 141 2.27 6.34 8.41
C VAL A 141 2.32 7.66 9.17
N MET A 142 3.51 8.12 9.55
CA MET A 142 3.69 9.36 10.32
C MET A 142 3.18 10.57 9.54
N ILE A 143 3.55 10.70 8.28
CA ILE A 143 3.11 11.79 7.41
C ILE A 143 1.58 11.80 7.30
N SER A 144 0.99 10.67 6.94
CA SER A 144 -0.45 10.56 6.72
C SER A 144 -1.26 10.79 8.01
N TYR A 145 -0.86 10.14 9.11
CA TYR A 145 -1.51 10.28 10.40
C TYR A 145 -1.51 11.74 10.90
N HIS A 146 -0.36 12.38 10.91
CA HIS A 146 -0.24 13.74 11.42
C HIS A 146 -0.90 14.77 10.51
N THR A 147 -0.81 14.59 9.19
CA THR A 147 -1.54 15.44 8.23
C THR A 147 -3.04 15.36 8.45
N ALA A 148 -3.58 14.14 8.53
CA ALA A 148 -5.02 13.94 8.73
C ALA A 148 -5.49 14.50 10.08
N LYS A 149 -4.72 14.30 11.15
CA LYS A 149 -5.01 14.84 12.48
C LYS A 149 -4.99 16.38 12.49
N TYR A 150 -4.00 16.98 11.81
CA TYR A 150 -3.89 18.43 11.69
C TYR A 150 -5.08 19.02 10.91
N VAL A 151 -5.40 18.45 9.76
CA VAL A 151 -6.53 18.89 8.92
C VAL A 151 -7.85 18.80 9.70
N LYS A 152 -8.09 17.68 10.38
CA LYS A 152 -9.29 17.52 11.22
C LYS A 152 -9.37 18.59 12.30
N GLY A 153 -8.28 18.83 13.04
CA GLY A 153 -8.27 19.77 14.18
C GLY A 153 -8.38 21.24 13.78
N HIS A 154 -7.89 21.63 12.60
CA HIS A 154 -7.78 23.04 12.25
C HIS A 154 -8.70 23.47 11.09
N LEU A 155 -9.06 22.56 10.18
CA LEU A 155 -9.85 22.92 9.01
C LEU A 155 -11.30 22.42 9.08
N ILE A 156 -11.56 21.33 9.79
CA ILE A 156 -12.91 20.73 9.84
C ILE A 156 -13.69 21.17 11.09
N HIS A 157 -13.02 21.50 12.21
CA HIS A 157 -13.69 22.05 13.39
C HIS A 157 -14.03 23.56 13.29
N GLY A 158 -13.67 24.21 12.19
CA GLY A 158 -14.01 25.60 11.90
C GLY A 158 -15.19 25.77 10.92
N ILE A 159 -15.82 24.68 10.51
CA ILE A 159 -17.01 24.63 9.68
C ILE A 159 -18.13 24.00 10.52
#